data_a29ee2b087b804814459c22be772a72a
#
_entry.id   a29ee2b087b804814459c22be772a72a
#
_cell.length_a   1.000
_cell.length_b   1.000
_cell.length_c   1.000
_cell.angle_alpha   90.00
_cell.angle_beta   90.00
_cell.angle_gamma   90.00
#
_symmetry.space_group_name_H-M   'P 1'
#
loop_
_entity.id
_entity.type
_entity.pdbx_description
1 polymer ?
#
loop_
_entity_poly.entity_id
_entity_poly.type
_entity_poly.pdbx_seq_one_letter_code
_entity_poly.pdbx_strand_id
1 'polypeptide(L)'
;MGKARQKQPFQLPEFYVPWPARLNPNLEAARAHTKAWSYQMGILGPPRDGTDREVWSERRFDGMDYALLCAYTHPEAPGPELDLITDWYVWVFYFDDHFLEVFKYSRDVAGGQAYLDRLPLFMPLDMTPPPEPTNPVERALWDLWQRTVPSMSMDWRRRFFENTKHLLDESMWEIENISEARISNPIEYIEMRRKVGGAPWSSDLVEHAVAEIPARVVKSRPMRVFKDTFSDAVHLRNDLFSYERELEEGELSNG
;
A
#
# COMPACT_ATOMS: atom_id res chain seq x y z
N MET A 1 15.43 4.11 32.84
CA MET A 1 15.37 2.64 32.69
C MET A 1 13.92 2.28 32.38
N GLY A 2 13.55 2.22 31.11
CA GLY A 2 12.24 1.76 30.67
C GLY A 2 12.10 0.26 30.98
N LYS A 3 11.03 -0.12 31.64
CA LYS A 3 10.68 -1.55 31.76
C LYS A 3 10.48 -2.09 30.36
N ALA A 4 11.28 -3.11 29.97
CA ALA A 4 11.00 -3.86 28.76
C ALA A 4 9.54 -4.31 28.82
N ARG A 5 8.72 -3.88 27.85
CA ARG A 5 7.35 -4.38 27.72
C ARG A 5 7.46 -5.88 27.50
N GLN A 6 6.85 -6.65 28.38
CA GLN A 6 6.83 -8.09 28.27
C GLN A 6 6.00 -8.44 27.03
N LYS A 7 6.63 -9.05 26.02
CA LYS A 7 5.91 -9.56 24.85
C LYS A 7 4.80 -10.48 25.33
N GLN A 8 3.56 -10.22 24.94
CA GLN A 8 2.47 -11.16 25.26
C GLN A 8 2.62 -12.36 24.36
N PRO A 9 2.82 -13.57 24.92
CA PRO A 9 2.77 -14.77 24.13
C PRO A 9 1.32 -15.00 23.72
N PHE A 10 0.99 -14.80 22.44
CA PHE A 10 -0.28 -15.21 21.90
C PHE A 10 -0.05 -16.31 20.86
N GLN A 11 -1.02 -17.21 20.77
CA GLN A 11 -1.04 -18.24 19.76
C GLN A 11 -1.94 -17.78 18.63
N LEU A 12 -1.43 -17.83 17.39
CA LEU A 12 -2.25 -17.51 16.22
C LEU A 12 -3.47 -18.43 16.17
N PRO A 13 -4.66 -17.88 15.92
CA PRO A 13 -5.86 -18.68 15.78
C PRO A 13 -5.82 -19.51 14.51
N GLU A 14 -6.61 -20.59 14.46
CA GLU A 14 -6.89 -21.30 13.22
C GLU A 14 -7.82 -20.42 12.35
N PHE A 15 -7.31 -19.96 11.20
CA PHE A 15 -8.09 -19.14 10.29
C PHE A 15 -8.96 -20.00 9.37
N TYR A 16 -10.24 -19.65 9.25
CA TYR A 16 -11.12 -20.26 8.28
C TYR A 16 -10.75 -19.80 6.86
N VAL A 17 -10.09 -20.66 6.10
CA VAL A 17 -9.70 -20.42 4.70
C VAL A 17 -10.12 -21.63 3.86
N PRO A 18 -11.39 -21.65 3.38
CA PRO A 18 -11.96 -22.84 2.73
C PRO A 18 -11.44 -23.06 1.31
N TRP A 19 -10.77 -22.10 0.72
CA TRP A 19 -10.25 -22.21 -0.66
C TRP A 19 -8.75 -22.52 -0.64
N PRO A 20 -8.28 -23.45 -1.50
CA PRO A 20 -6.86 -23.70 -1.63
C PRO A 20 -6.14 -22.48 -2.23
N ALA A 21 -4.94 -22.21 -1.73
CA ALA A 21 -4.08 -21.20 -2.32
C ALA A 21 -3.68 -21.60 -3.76
N ARG A 22 -3.68 -20.63 -4.68
CA ARG A 22 -3.23 -20.81 -6.07
C ARG A 22 -2.14 -19.78 -6.35
N LEU A 23 -1.11 -20.21 -7.06
CA LEU A 23 0.01 -19.38 -7.42
C LEU A 23 -0.07 -19.02 -8.92
N ASN A 24 0.13 -17.76 -9.25
CA ASN A 24 0.19 -17.31 -10.63
C ASN A 24 1.44 -17.88 -11.33
N PRO A 25 1.31 -18.48 -12.53
CA PRO A 25 2.44 -19.08 -13.25
C PRO A 25 3.46 -18.04 -13.75
N ASN A 26 3.13 -16.76 -13.77
CA ASN A 26 4.01 -15.68 -14.24
C ASN A 26 4.91 -15.10 -13.14
N LEU A 27 4.98 -15.70 -11.95
CA LEU A 27 5.72 -15.19 -10.80
C LEU A 27 7.17 -14.80 -11.13
N GLU A 28 7.92 -15.69 -11.81
CA GLU A 28 9.35 -15.42 -12.10
C GLU A 28 9.53 -14.25 -13.07
N ALA A 29 8.62 -14.10 -14.03
CA ALA A 29 8.62 -12.96 -14.93
C ALA A 29 8.33 -11.65 -14.17
N ALA A 30 7.34 -11.67 -13.28
CA ALA A 30 6.99 -10.52 -12.45
C ALA A 30 8.13 -10.10 -11.50
N ARG A 31 8.86 -11.06 -10.90
CA ARG A 31 10.07 -10.77 -10.09
C ARG A 31 11.12 -10.02 -10.89
N ALA A 32 11.42 -10.52 -12.11
CA ALA A 32 12.42 -9.90 -12.98
C ALA A 32 11.96 -8.51 -13.46
N HIS A 33 10.69 -8.39 -13.86
CA HIS A 33 10.11 -7.14 -14.33
C HIS A 33 10.14 -6.05 -13.23
N THR A 34 9.55 -6.33 -12.09
CA THR A 34 9.41 -5.30 -11.04
C THR A 34 10.76 -4.88 -10.44
N LYS A 35 11.75 -5.77 -10.41
CA LYS A 35 13.11 -5.42 -10.03
C LYS A 35 13.73 -4.43 -11.04
N ALA A 36 13.62 -4.69 -12.33
CA ALA A 36 14.10 -3.79 -13.37
C ALA A 36 13.36 -2.44 -13.34
N TRP A 37 12.04 -2.46 -13.17
CA TRP A 37 11.24 -1.26 -13.01
C TRP A 37 11.63 -0.45 -11.77
N SER A 38 11.91 -1.09 -10.65
CA SER A 38 12.35 -0.42 -9.41
C SER A 38 13.67 0.33 -9.59
N TYR A 39 14.61 -0.22 -10.38
CA TYR A 39 15.82 0.50 -10.77
C TYR A 39 15.53 1.69 -11.68
N GLN A 40 14.60 1.55 -12.64
CA GLN A 40 14.21 2.65 -13.55
C GLN A 40 13.57 3.81 -12.77
N MET A 41 12.74 3.51 -11.78
CA MET A 41 12.08 4.51 -10.94
C MET A 41 13.02 5.12 -9.89
N GLY A 42 14.18 4.51 -9.63
CA GLY A 42 15.12 4.95 -8.60
C GLY A 42 14.72 4.52 -7.19
N ILE A 43 13.84 3.55 -7.08
CA ILE A 43 13.50 2.85 -5.83
C ILE A 43 14.69 2.02 -5.36
N LEU A 44 15.39 1.41 -6.30
CA LEU A 44 16.64 0.68 -6.11
C LEU A 44 17.80 1.39 -6.79
N GLY A 45 19.00 1.17 -6.26
CA GLY A 45 20.25 1.73 -6.76
C GLY A 45 20.69 2.98 -6.00
N PRO A 46 21.80 3.58 -6.41
CA PRO A 46 22.33 4.76 -5.75
C PRO A 46 21.36 5.94 -5.90
N PRO A 47 21.22 6.77 -4.85
CA PRO A 47 20.42 7.99 -4.92
C PRO A 47 20.83 8.84 -6.13
N ARG A 48 19.85 9.28 -6.93
CA ARG A 48 20.14 9.99 -8.19
C ARG A 48 20.60 11.44 -7.97
N ASP A 49 20.19 12.07 -6.87
CA ASP A 49 20.36 13.50 -6.61
C ASP A 49 21.22 13.80 -5.37
N GLY A 50 21.90 12.81 -4.81
CA GLY A 50 22.79 12.96 -3.64
C GLY A 50 22.09 13.38 -2.33
N THR A 51 20.77 13.55 -2.35
CA THR A 51 19.93 13.94 -1.22
C THR A 51 19.06 12.80 -0.72
N ASP A 52 18.74 11.82 -1.57
CA ASP A 52 17.93 10.68 -1.20
C ASP A 52 18.78 9.63 -0.46
N ARG A 53 18.31 9.22 0.70
CA ARG A 53 18.88 8.08 1.41
C ARG A 53 18.44 6.79 0.72
N GLU A 54 19.31 5.79 0.70
CA GLU A 54 18.94 4.44 0.27
C GLU A 54 17.93 3.87 1.28
N VAL A 55 16.64 3.85 0.91
CA VAL A 55 15.56 3.27 1.74
C VAL A 55 15.61 1.75 1.67
N TRP A 56 15.78 1.20 0.46
CA TRP A 56 15.87 -0.24 0.23
C TRP A 56 17.16 -0.64 -0.47
N SER A 57 17.90 -1.56 0.15
CA SER A 57 18.94 -2.32 -0.55
C SER A 57 18.31 -3.39 -1.43
N GLU A 58 19.02 -3.82 -2.48
CA GLU A 58 18.58 -4.93 -3.34
C GLU A 58 18.29 -6.20 -2.53
N ARG A 59 19.13 -6.51 -1.54
CA ARG A 59 18.93 -7.66 -0.64
C ARG A 59 17.60 -7.56 0.14
N ARG A 60 17.25 -6.36 0.63
CA ARG A 60 15.99 -6.14 1.33
C ARG A 60 14.82 -6.33 0.39
N PHE A 61 14.88 -5.74 -0.79
CA PHE A 61 13.88 -5.88 -1.85
C PHE A 61 13.62 -7.35 -2.22
N ASP A 62 14.69 -8.11 -2.50
CA ASP A 62 14.58 -9.53 -2.83
C ASP A 62 13.98 -10.36 -1.68
N GLY A 63 14.30 -9.99 -0.43
CA GLY A 63 13.77 -10.66 0.76
C GLY A 63 12.29 -10.40 1.04
N MET A 64 11.75 -9.25 0.63
CA MET A 64 10.34 -8.90 0.77
C MET A 64 9.44 -9.63 -0.24
N ASP A 65 9.96 -9.88 -1.45
CA ASP A 65 9.32 -10.67 -2.51
C ASP A 65 7.84 -10.30 -2.78
N TYR A 66 7.59 -9.02 -3.06
CA TYR A 66 6.23 -8.54 -3.34
C TYR A 66 5.58 -9.21 -4.57
N ALA A 67 6.38 -9.71 -5.51
CA ALA A 67 5.88 -10.50 -6.63
C ALA A 67 5.20 -11.79 -6.15
N LEU A 68 5.74 -12.45 -5.12
CA LEU A 68 5.13 -13.64 -4.52
C LEU A 68 3.78 -13.30 -3.88
N LEU A 69 3.70 -12.18 -3.15
CA LEU A 69 2.44 -11.69 -2.59
C LEU A 69 1.41 -11.48 -3.69
N CYS A 70 1.77 -10.76 -4.76
CA CYS A 70 0.87 -10.48 -5.88
C CYS A 70 0.47 -11.75 -6.65
N ALA A 71 1.38 -12.70 -6.82
CA ALA A 71 1.11 -13.96 -7.49
C ALA A 71 0.09 -14.84 -6.72
N TYR A 72 0.06 -14.76 -5.39
CA TYR A 72 -0.96 -15.43 -4.58
C TYR A 72 -2.29 -14.68 -4.53
N THR A 73 -2.26 -13.35 -4.50
CA THR A 73 -3.49 -12.53 -4.44
C THR A 73 -4.16 -12.37 -5.80
N HIS A 74 -3.41 -12.52 -6.90
CA HIS A 74 -3.89 -12.42 -8.28
C HIS A 74 -3.52 -13.65 -9.13
N PRO A 75 -3.97 -14.86 -8.72
CA PRO A 75 -3.49 -16.12 -9.33
C PRO A 75 -3.87 -16.29 -10.80
N GLU A 76 -4.86 -15.53 -11.30
CA GLU A 76 -5.36 -15.61 -12.67
C GLU A 76 -4.98 -14.38 -13.52
N ALA A 77 -4.26 -13.39 -12.96
CA ALA A 77 -3.85 -12.22 -13.72
C ALA A 77 -2.91 -12.62 -14.88
N PRO A 78 -3.13 -12.09 -16.09
CA PRO A 78 -2.14 -12.23 -17.18
C PRO A 78 -0.78 -11.65 -16.78
N GLY A 79 0.31 -12.10 -17.44
CA GLY A 79 1.66 -11.66 -17.09
C GLY A 79 1.83 -10.13 -17.00
N PRO A 80 1.50 -9.36 -18.06
CA PRO A 80 1.61 -7.91 -18.02
C PRO A 80 0.78 -7.24 -16.93
N GLU A 81 -0.35 -7.84 -16.56
CA GLU A 81 -1.21 -7.35 -15.49
C GLU A 81 -0.60 -7.64 -14.12
N LEU A 82 -0.03 -8.84 -13.94
CA LEU A 82 0.69 -9.18 -12.72
C LEU A 82 1.90 -8.28 -12.52
N ASP A 83 2.63 -7.94 -13.59
CA ASP A 83 3.74 -6.99 -13.57
C ASP A 83 3.28 -5.62 -13.05
N LEU A 84 2.21 -5.08 -13.62
CA LEU A 84 1.64 -3.78 -13.21
C LEU A 84 1.19 -3.78 -11.74
N ILE A 85 0.47 -4.82 -11.33
CA ILE A 85 0.00 -4.95 -9.94
C ILE A 85 1.18 -5.06 -8.99
N THR A 86 2.22 -5.83 -9.35
CA THR A 86 3.42 -5.96 -8.53
C THR A 86 4.15 -4.63 -8.37
N ASP A 87 4.27 -3.86 -9.45
CA ASP A 87 4.86 -2.52 -9.41
C ASP A 87 4.08 -1.59 -8.47
N TRP A 88 2.73 -1.65 -8.47
CA TRP A 88 1.88 -0.92 -7.54
C TRP A 88 2.13 -1.31 -6.08
N TYR A 89 2.25 -2.60 -5.77
CA TYR A 89 2.54 -3.06 -4.42
C TYR A 89 3.95 -2.65 -3.97
N VAL A 90 4.94 -2.76 -4.85
CA VAL A 90 6.29 -2.24 -4.57
C VAL A 90 6.26 -0.75 -4.26
N TRP A 91 5.50 0.04 -5.04
CA TRP A 91 5.36 1.48 -4.82
C TRP A 91 4.75 1.79 -3.45
N VAL A 92 3.66 1.12 -3.07
CA VAL A 92 2.96 1.36 -1.79
C VAL A 92 3.89 1.11 -0.61
N PHE A 93 4.57 -0.04 -0.58
CA PHE A 93 5.46 -0.37 0.52
C PHE A 93 6.73 0.48 0.54
N TYR A 94 7.24 0.86 -0.64
CA TYR A 94 8.36 1.80 -0.72
C TYR A 94 7.96 3.19 -0.23
N PHE A 95 6.77 3.66 -0.60
CA PHE A 95 6.22 4.91 -0.11
C PHE A 95 6.16 4.93 1.42
N ASP A 96 5.61 3.89 2.04
CA ASP A 96 5.50 3.81 3.50
C ASP A 96 6.86 3.83 4.20
N ASP A 97 7.80 2.99 3.76
CA ASP A 97 9.16 2.98 4.29
C ASP A 97 9.89 4.33 4.05
N HIS A 98 9.71 4.95 2.88
CA HIS A 98 10.28 6.28 2.58
C HIS A 98 9.69 7.36 3.49
N PHE A 99 8.38 7.35 3.70
CA PHE A 99 7.71 8.28 4.60
C PHE A 99 8.16 8.10 6.05
N LEU A 100 8.33 6.87 6.49
CA LEU A 100 8.86 6.52 7.82
C LEU A 100 10.28 7.11 8.02
N GLU A 101 11.18 6.86 7.07
CA GLU A 101 12.58 7.30 7.17
C GLU A 101 12.73 8.83 7.13
N VAL A 102 11.91 9.51 6.34
CA VAL A 102 12.04 10.96 6.13
C VAL A 102 11.27 11.76 7.17
N PHE A 103 10.05 11.36 7.49
CA PHE A 103 9.11 12.17 8.27
C PHE A 103 8.72 11.57 9.63
N LYS A 104 8.44 10.26 9.74
CA LYS A 104 8.00 9.65 10.99
C LYS A 104 9.11 9.68 12.05
N TYR A 105 10.35 9.29 11.71
CA TYR A 105 11.47 9.30 12.65
C TYR A 105 11.86 10.71 13.10
N SER A 106 11.78 11.69 12.22
CA SER A 106 12.03 13.11 12.54
C SER A 106 10.85 13.79 13.23
N ARG A 107 9.65 13.18 13.20
CA ARG A 107 8.37 13.75 13.62
C ARG A 107 8.05 15.08 12.91
N ASP A 108 8.47 15.18 11.65
CA ASP A 108 8.19 16.36 10.83
C ASP A 108 6.78 16.27 10.23
N VAL A 109 5.78 16.58 11.03
CA VAL A 109 4.37 16.57 10.64
C VAL A 109 4.11 17.55 9.48
N ALA A 110 4.71 18.74 9.52
CA ALA A 110 4.49 19.76 8.48
C ALA A 110 5.11 19.37 7.14
N GLY A 111 6.33 18.83 7.15
CA GLY A 111 6.99 18.30 5.96
C GLY A 111 6.26 17.08 5.40
N GLY A 112 5.81 16.17 6.27
CA GLY A 112 5.01 15.02 5.87
C GLY A 112 3.70 15.42 5.20
N GLN A 113 2.97 16.40 5.76
CA GLN A 113 1.74 16.90 5.15
C GLN A 113 2.00 17.53 3.77
N ALA A 114 3.01 18.40 3.66
CA ALA A 114 3.38 19.03 2.39
C ALA A 114 3.77 18.01 1.32
N TYR A 115 4.47 16.94 1.73
CA TYR A 115 4.82 15.83 0.84
C TYR A 115 3.58 15.07 0.35
N LEU A 116 2.66 14.72 1.24
CA LEU A 116 1.41 14.04 0.88
C LEU A 116 0.49 14.90 0.03
N ASP A 117 0.41 16.21 0.29
CA ASP A 117 -0.40 17.14 -0.50
C ASP A 117 0.09 17.26 -1.95
N ARG A 118 1.34 16.90 -2.21
CA ARG A 118 1.93 16.92 -3.54
C ARG A 118 1.60 15.66 -4.36
N LEU A 119 1.47 14.50 -3.74
CA LEU A 119 1.25 13.22 -4.44
C LEU A 119 -0.01 13.17 -5.31
N PRO A 120 -1.17 13.76 -4.94
CA PRO A 120 -2.34 13.83 -5.81
C PRO A 120 -2.10 14.50 -7.17
N LEU A 121 -1.09 15.36 -7.29
CA LEU A 121 -0.73 15.98 -8.56
C LEU A 121 -0.24 14.96 -9.60
N PHE A 122 0.25 13.81 -9.16
CA PHE A 122 0.71 12.70 -10.00
C PHE A 122 -0.39 11.67 -10.32
N MET A 123 -1.63 11.96 -9.92
CA MET A 123 -2.83 11.14 -10.18
C MET A 123 -3.94 11.93 -10.89
N PRO A 124 -3.66 12.69 -11.97
CA PRO A 124 -4.67 13.51 -12.63
C PRO A 124 -5.73 12.63 -13.31
N LEU A 125 -7.01 12.88 -13.04
CA LEU A 125 -8.12 12.13 -13.62
C LEU A 125 -8.25 12.34 -15.14
N ASP A 126 -7.85 13.52 -15.61
CA ASP A 126 -7.88 13.95 -17.02
C ASP A 126 -6.59 13.67 -17.78
N MET A 127 -5.61 13.03 -17.13
CA MET A 127 -4.29 12.73 -17.68
C MET A 127 -3.45 13.97 -18.02
N THR A 128 -3.76 15.14 -17.44
CA THR A 128 -2.89 16.32 -17.55
C THR A 128 -1.50 15.99 -16.99
N PRO A 129 -0.40 16.29 -17.70
CA PRO A 129 0.94 16.02 -17.18
C PRO A 129 1.18 16.68 -15.82
N PRO A 130 1.72 15.93 -14.84
CA PRO A 130 2.04 16.47 -13.53
C PRO A 130 3.27 17.39 -13.58
N PRO A 131 3.60 18.09 -12.47
CA PRO A 131 4.89 18.75 -12.35
C PRO A 131 6.05 17.75 -12.42
N GLU A 132 7.27 18.26 -12.61
CA GLU A 132 8.47 17.41 -12.63
C GLU A 132 8.61 16.64 -11.30
N PRO A 133 8.77 15.31 -11.36
CA PRO A 133 8.97 14.49 -10.16
C PRO A 133 10.29 14.83 -9.47
N THR A 134 10.26 15.02 -8.16
CA THR A 134 11.44 15.35 -7.36
C THR A 134 12.05 14.16 -6.61
N ASN A 135 11.34 13.04 -6.56
CA ASN A 135 11.77 11.84 -5.83
C ASN A 135 11.24 10.56 -6.50
N PRO A 136 11.74 9.38 -6.10
CA PRO A 136 11.32 8.10 -6.67
C PRO A 136 9.82 7.81 -6.52
N VAL A 137 9.21 8.22 -5.41
CA VAL A 137 7.78 7.97 -5.15
C VAL A 137 6.89 8.70 -6.14
N GLU A 138 7.17 10.00 -6.40
CA GLU A 138 6.44 10.79 -7.39
C GLU A 138 6.61 10.25 -8.80
N ARG A 139 7.85 9.88 -9.15
CA ARG A 139 8.17 9.33 -10.49
C ARG A 139 7.45 8.02 -10.74
N ALA A 140 7.52 7.10 -9.77
CA ALA A 140 6.87 5.81 -9.87
C ALA A 140 5.34 5.93 -9.87
N LEU A 141 4.77 6.82 -9.05
CA LEU A 141 3.33 7.07 -9.02
C LEU A 141 2.80 7.54 -10.39
N TRP A 142 3.53 8.48 -11.04
CA TRP A 142 3.14 8.92 -12.38
C TRP A 142 3.24 7.82 -13.42
N ASP A 143 4.32 7.04 -13.41
CA ASP A 143 4.48 5.89 -14.32
C ASP A 143 3.32 4.90 -14.17
N LEU A 144 3.01 4.52 -12.94
CA LEU A 144 1.91 3.60 -12.62
C LEU A 144 0.55 4.18 -13.04
N TRP A 145 0.30 5.45 -12.74
CA TRP A 145 -0.97 6.10 -13.08
C TRP A 145 -1.24 6.10 -14.57
N GLN A 146 -0.23 6.44 -15.38
CA GLN A 146 -0.34 6.43 -16.85
C GLN A 146 -0.61 5.04 -17.42
N ARG A 147 -0.08 4.00 -16.80
CA ARG A 147 -0.23 2.61 -17.25
C ARG A 147 -1.57 2.01 -16.83
N THR A 148 -2.19 2.52 -15.78
CA THR A 148 -3.38 1.94 -15.15
C THR A 148 -4.67 2.58 -15.62
N VAL A 149 -4.80 3.90 -15.47
CA VAL A 149 -6.11 4.54 -15.57
C VAL A 149 -6.68 4.71 -16.97
N PRO A 150 -5.90 4.82 -18.07
CA PRO A 150 -6.47 5.04 -19.41
C PRO A 150 -7.46 3.99 -19.87
N SER A 151 -7.31 2.74 -19.45
CA SER A 151 -8.20 1.62 -19.80
C SER A 151 -9.51 1.60 -19.04
N MET A 152 -9.65 2.38 -17.96
CA MET A 152 -10.76 2.31 -17.03
C MET A 152 -11.72 3.48 -17.16
N SER A 153 -12.98 3.26 -16.72
CA SER A 153 -14.00 4.32 -16.73
C SER A 153 -13.66 5.46 -15.74
N MET A 154 -14.27 6.64 -15.96
CA MET A 154 -14.12 7.78 -15.03
C MET A 154 -14.64 7.48 -13.62
N ASP A 155 -15.65 6.59 -13.48
CA ASP A 155 -16.15 6.19 -12.17
C ASP A 155 -15.11 5.35 -11.42
N TRP A 156 -14.46 4.42 -12.10
CA TRP A 156 -13.38 3.63 -11.52
C TRP A 156 -12.17 4.52 -11.19
N ARG A 157 -11.73 5.41 -12.08
CA ARG A 157 -10.60 6.32 -11.86
C ARG A 157 -10.78 7.16 -10.61
N ARG A 158 -12.00 7.70 -10.37
CA ARG A 158 -12.30 8.45 -9.16
C ARG A 158 -12.19 7.59 -7.90
N ARG A 159 -12.72 6.37 -7.92
CA ARG A 159 -12.62 5.45 -6.79
C ARG A 159 -11.16 5.10 -6.49
N PHE A 160 -10.41 4.75 -7.52
CA PHE A 160 -8.99 4.41 -7.38
C PHE A 160 -8.16 5.59 -6.88
N PHE A 161 -8.44 6.80 -7.37
CA PHE A 161 -7.84 8.02 -6.85
C PHE A 161 -8.15 8.21 -5.37
N GLU A 162 -9.42 8.13 -4.97
CA GLU A 162 -9.85 8.29 -3.58
C GLU A 162 -9.23 7.22 -2.67
N ASN A 163 -9.23 5.96 -3.10
CA ASN A 163 -8.67 4.87 -2.32
C ASN A 163 -7.15 4.96 -2.21
N THR A 164 -6.45 5.40 -3.27
CA THR A 164 -5.00 5.68 -3.21
C THR A 164 -4.73 6.84 -2.25
N LYS A 165 -5.53 7.91 -2.32
CA LYS A 165 -5.38 9.03 -1.38
C LYS A 165 -5.62 8.60 0.06
N HIS A 166 -6.64 7.81 0.34
CA HIS A 166 -6.90 7.30 1.69
C HIS A 166 -5.74 6.46 2.23
N LEU A 167 -5.11 5.65 1.38
CA LEU A 167 -3.90 4.89 1.74
C LEU A 167 -2.75 5.84 2.13
N LEU A 168 -2.56 6.94 1.41
CA LEU A 168 -1.57 7.95 1.76
C LEU A 168 -1.91 8.68 3.08
N ASP A 169 -3.19 8.96 3.32
CA ASP A 169 -3.68 9.62 4.54
C ASP A 169 -3.41 8.76 5.81
N GLU A 170 -3.22 7.44 5.68
CA GLU A 170 -2.85 6.54 6.79
C GLU A 170 -1.55 7.00 7.47
N SER A 171 -0.54 7.35 6.68
CA SER A 171 0.75 7.80 7.18
C SER A 171 0.65 9.06 8.05
N MET A 172 -0.29 9.98 7.74
CA MET A 172 -0.54 11.14 8.60
C MET A 172 -1.26 10.77 9.89
N TRP A 173 -2.25 9.92 9.81
CA TRP A 173 -2.96 9.43 11.00
C TRP A 173 -2.01 8.73 11.98
N GLU A 174 -1.07 7.95 11.48
CA GLU A 174 -0.05 7.27 12.28
C GLU A 174 0.94 8.26 12.92
N ILE A 175 1.50 9.19 12.16
CA ILE A 175 2.44 10.18 12.71
C ILE A 175 1.77 11.08 13.75
N GLU A 176 0.50 11.43 13.59
CA GLU A 176 -0.28 12.17 14.58
C GLU A 176 -0.48 11.35 15.86
N ASN A 177 -0.90 10.07 15.73
CA ASN A 177 -1.04 9.16 16.87
C ASN A 177 0.27 8.98 17.64
N ILE A 178 1.39 8.80 16.93
CA ILE A 178 2.73 8.69 17.54
C ILE A 178 3.11 10.00 18.25
N SER A 179 2.85 11.15 17.62
CA SER A 179 3.20 12.46 18.16
C SER A 179 2.44 12.80 19.43
N GLU A 180 1.17 12.40 19.48
CA GLU A 180 0.27 12.62 20.62
C GLU A 180 0.28 11.47 21.63
N ALA A 181 1.02 10.39 21.37
CA ALA A 181 0.99 9.13 22.12
C ALA A 181 -0.45 8.60 22.29
N ARG A 182 -1.28 8.75 21.25
CA ARG A 182 -2.69 8.39 21.25
C ARG A 182 -2.86 6.94 20.78
N ILE A 183 -3.69 6.22 21.51
CA ILE A 183 -4.17 4.89 21.10
C ILE A 183 -5.65 5.03 20.74
N SER A 184 -6.02 4.67 19.53
CA SER A 184 -7.40 4.68 19.06
C SER A 184 -8.24 3.67 19.84
N ASN A 185 -9.53 3.96 20.06
CA ASN A 185 -10.41 2.93 20.58
C ASN A 185 -10.75 1.91 19.48
N PRO A 186 -11.18 0.67 19.82
CA PRO A 186 -11.38 -0.39 18.85
C PRO A 186 -12.37 -0.05 17.72
N ILE A 187 -13.40 0.74 17.99
CA ILE A 187 -14.40 1.12 16.96
C ILE A 187 -13.76 2.09 15.96
N GLU A 188 -13.14 3.16 16.48
CA GLU A 188 -12.41 4.13 15.66
C GLU A 188 -11.32 3.45 14.83
N TYR A 189 -10.58 2.52 15.43
CA TYR A 189 -9.54 1.76 14.75
C TYR A 189 -10.07 0.99 13.55
N ILE A 190 -11.13 0.18 13.74
CA ILE A 190 -11.73 -0.62 12.66
C ILE A 190 -12.28 0.30 11.54
N GLU A 191 -12.95 1.41 11.89
CA GLU A 191 -13.46 2.36 10.90
C GLU A 191 -12.34 3.01 10.08
N MET A 192 -11.25 3.40 10.74
CA MET A 192 -10.07 3.94 10.07
C MET A 192 -9.39 2.89 9.19
N ARG A 193 -9.14 1.68 9.70
CA ARG A 193 -8.51 0.60 8.92
C ARG A 193 -9.28 0.23 7.66
N ARG A 194 -10.62 0.23 7.71
CA ARG A 194 -11.45 0.02 6.51
C ARG A 194 -11.23 1.08 5.44
N LYS A 195 -10.95 2.31 5.85
CA LYS A 195 -10.76 3.44 4.96
C LYS A 195 -9.34 3.50 4.40
N VAL A 196 -8.34 3.41 5.29
CA VAL A 196 -6.95 3.75 4.96
C VAL A 196 -6.04 2.54 4.74
N GLY A 197 -6.36 1.38 5.24
CA GLY A 197 -5.48 0.21 5.28
C GLY A 197 -5.20 -0.50 3.95
N GLY A 198 -5.49 0.09 2.80
CA GLY A 198 -5.09 -0.43 1.48
C GLY A 198 -5.99 -1.54 0.90
N ALA A 199 -6.87 -2.21 1.65
CA ALA A 199 -7.74 -3.25 1.09
C ALA A 199 -8.75 -2.71 0.05
N PRO A 200 -9.39 -1.55 0.21
CA PRO A 200 -10.20 -0.94 -0.85
C PRO A 200 -9.40 -0.67 -2.12
N TRP A 201 -8.21 -0.12 -1.99
CA TRP A 201 -7.28 0.12 -3.08
C TRP A 201 -6.88 -1.17 -3.80
N SER A 202 -6.51 -2.22 -3.06
CA SER A 202 -6.19 -3.55 -3.60
C SER A 202 -7.38 -4.14 -4.38
N SER A 203 -8.61 -3.96 -3.88
CA SER A 203 -9.82 -4.44 -4.57
C SER A 203 -10.05 -3.73 -5.92
N ASP A 204 -9.64 -2.48 -6.06
CA ASP A 204 -9.72 -1.77 -7.33
C ASP A 204 -8.72 -2.33 -8.36
N LEU A 205 -7.54 -2.78 -7.93
CA LEU A 205 -6.60 -3.49 -8.81
C LEU A 205 -7.12 -4.86 -9.25
N VAL A 206 -7.91 -5.55 -8.43
CA VAL A 206 -8.62 -6.77 -8.85
C VAL A 206 -9.64 -6.44 -9.95
N GLU A 207 -10.39 -5.34 -9.82
CA GLU A 207 -11.30 -4.87 -10.88
C GLU A 207 -10.53 -4.58 -12.18
N HIS A 208 -9.35 -3.95 -12.09
CA HIS A 208 -8.50 -3.66 -13.24
C HIS A 208 -8.05 -4.95 -13.95
N ALA A 209 -7.62 -5.95 -13.19
CA ALA A 209 -7.10 -7.22 -13.72
C ALA A 209 -8.17 -8.12 -14.34
N VAL A 210 -9.43 -8.01 -13.89
CA VAL A 210 -10.49 -8.94 -14.27
C VAL A 210 -11.61 -8.25 -15.04
N ALA A 211 -12.36 -7.40 -14.35
CA ALA A 211 -13.47 -6.64 -14.94
C ALA A 211 -13.92 -5.53 -13.99
N GLU A 212 -14.16 -4.35 -14.54
CA GLU A 212 -14.71 -3.23 -13.80
C GLU A 212 -16.13 -3.53 -13.29
N ILE A 213 -16.36 -3.30 -12.00
CA ILE A 213 -17.70 -3.44 -11.41
C ILE A 213 -18.51 -2.17 -11.69
N PRO A 214 -19.70 -2.26 -12.30
CA PRO A 214 -20.53 -1.08 -12.58
C PRO A 214 -20.82 -0.26 -11.33
N ALA A 215 -20.75 1.08 -11.43
CA ALA A 215 -20.93 2.01 -10.30
C ALA A 215 -22.19 1.76 -9.47
N ARG A 216 -23.30 1.36 -10.10
CA ARG A 216 -24.57 1.00 -9.41
C ARG A 216 -24.41 -0.20 -8.48
N VAL A 217 -23.53 -1.15 -8.84
CA VAL A 217 -23.26 -2.36 -8.04
C VAL A 217 -22.33 -2.00 -6.89
N VAL A 218 -21.24 -1.26 -7.18
CA VAL A 218 -20.31 -0.78 -6.16
C VAL A 218 -21.03 0.00 -5.05
N LYS A 219 -21.98 0.87 -5.41
CA LYS A 219 -22.76 1.69 -4.48
C LYS A 219 -23.86 0.91 -3.74
N SER A 220 -24.13 -0.34 -4.12
CA SER A 220 -25.15 -1.15 -3.46
C SER A 220 -24.74 -1.54 -2.03
N ARG A 221 -25.73 -1.68 -1.13
CA ARG A 221 -25.47 -2.13 0.25
C ARG A 221 -24.74 -3.48 0.34
N PRO A 222 -25.13 -4.52 -0.42
CA PRO A 222 -24.42 -5.80 -0.40
C PRO A 222 -22.95 -5.67 -0.75
N MET A 223 -22.61 -4.86 -1.79
CA MET A 223 -21.23 -4.68 -2.21
C MET A 223 -20.42 -3.89 -1.16
N ARG A 224 -21.00 -2.88 -0.53
CA ARG A 224 -20.34 -2.17 0.57
C ARG A 224 -20.02 -3.11 1.74
N VAL A 225 -21.02 -3.89 2.20
CA VAL A 225 -20.81 -4.88 3.26
C VAL A 225 -19.73 -5.88 2.88
N PHE A 226 -19.69 -6.33 1.62
CA PHE A 226 -18.66 -7.25 1.13
C PHE A 226 -17.26 -6.62 1.20
N LYS A 227 -17.10 -5.38 0.71
CA LYS A 227 -15.82 -4.64 0.77
C LYS A 227 -15.39 -4.38 2.22
N ASP A 228 -16.30 -3.99 3.11
CA ASP A 228 -16.01 -3.78 4.53
C ASP A 228 -15.53 -5.08 5.20
N THR A 229 -16.23 -6.20 4.94
CA THR A 229 -15.85 -7.52 5.49
C THR A 229 -14.50 -8.00 4.93
N PHE A 230 -14.23 -7.74 3.66
CA PHE A 230 -12.93 -8.03 3.06
C PHE A 230 -11.82 -7.20 3.72
N SER A 231 -12.06 -5.90 3.90
CA SER A 231 -11.13 -5.00 4.58
C SER A 231 -10.81 -5.47 6.00
N ASP A 232 -11.83 -5.79 6.79
CA ASP A 232 -11.66 -6.33 8.15
C ASP A 232 -10.85 -7.63 8.15
N ALA A 233 -11.16 -8.56 7.25
CA ALA A 233 -10.47 -9.85 7.16
C ALA A 233 -8.99 -9.69 6.80
N VAL A 234 -8.63 -8.73 5.95
CA VAL A 234 -7.24 -8.44 5.58
C VAL A 234 -6.51 -7.77 6.74
N HIS A 235 -7.05 -6.67 7.26
CA HIS A 235 -6.34 -5.81 8.22
C HIS A 235 -6.21 -6.45 9.60
N LEU A 236 -7.29 -7.00 10.16
CA LEU A 236 -7.22 -7.64 11.47
C LEU A 236 -6.32 -8.89 11.46
N ARG A 237 -6.21 -9.57 10.30
CA ARG A 237 -5.23 -10.64 10.17
C ARG A 237 -3.80 -10.09 10.05
N ASN A 238 -3.60 -9.02 9.30
CA ASN A 238 -2.31 -8.35 9.20
C ASN A 238 -1.82 -7.93 10.58
N ASP A 239 -2.67 -7.29 11.38
CA ASP A 239 -2.35 -6.84 12.73
C ASP A 239 -1.87 -7.98 13.64
N LEU A 240 -2.47 -9.17 13.54
CA LEU A 240 -2.02 -10.35 14.29
C LEU A 240 -0.61 -10.82 13.90
N PHE A 241 -0.25 -10.73 12.60
CA PHE A 241 1.06 -11.15 12.12
C PHE A 241 2.13 -10.08 12.31
N SER A 242 1.77 -8.81 12.25
CA SER A 242 2.70 -7.68 12.36
C SER A 242 2.94 -7.23 13.81
N TYR A 243 2.09 -7.64 14.76
CA TYR A 243 2.07 -7.17 16.14
C TYR A 243 3.44 -7.08 16.82
N GLU A 244 4.25 -8.16 16.76
CA GLU A 244 5.55 -8.17 17.43
C GLU A 244 6.52 -7.16 16.81
N ARG A 245 6.52 -7.04 15.48
CA ARG A 245 7.37 -6.09 14.75
C ARG A 245 6.96 -4.65 15.06
N GLU A 246 5.68 -4.34 14.97
CA GLU A 246 5.14 -3.00 15.22
C GLU A 246 5.37 -2.57 16.68
N LEU A 247 5.25 -3.50 17.61
CA LEU A 247 5.59 -3.26 19.01
C LEU A 247 7.08 -2.91 19.21
N GLU A 248 7.99 -3.56 18.46
CA GLU A 248 9.43 -3.27 18.49
C GLU A 248 9.72 -1.90 17.85
N GLU A 249 9.01 -1.52 16.81
CA GLU A 249 9.13 -0.23 16.11
C GLU A 249 8.46 0.92 16.88
N GLY A 250 7.67 0.61 17.91
CA GLY A 250 6.95 1.60 18.73
C GLY A 250 5.68 2.11 18.08
N GLU A 251 5.17 1.38 17.09
CA GLU A 251 3.90 1.65 16.42
C GLU A 251 2.73 1.47 17.41
N LEU A 252 1.78 2.41 17.40
CA LEU A 252 0.62 2.42 18.28
C LEU A 252 -0.69 2.03 17.56
N SER A 253 -0.62 1.87 16.25
CA SER A 253 -1.78 1.64 15.37
C SER A 253 -1.93 0.16 15.01
N ASN A 254 -1.99 -0.70 16.02
CA ASN A 254 -2.30 -2.12 15.88
C ASN A 254 -3.54 -2.47 16.71
N GLY A 255 -4.48 -3.26 16.15
CA GLY A 255 -5.78 -3.59 16.71
C GLY A 255 -5.79 -4.65 17.83
#